data_f0a6705c7fcbbf8364517710a2502722
#
_entry.id   f0a6705c7fcbbf8364517710a2502722
#
_cell.length_a   1.000
_cell.length_b   1.000
_cell.length_c   1.000
_cell.angle_alpha   90.00
_cell.angle_beta   90.00
_cell.angle_gamma   90.00
#
_symmetry.space_group_name_H-M   'P 1'
#
loop_
_entity.id
_entity.type
_entity.pdbx_description
1 polymer ?
#
loop_
_entity_poly.entity_id
_entity_poly.type
_entity_poly.pdbx_seq_one_letter_code
_entity_poly.pdbx_strand_id
1 'polypeptide(L)'
;MVKDIQLRVNLIEERKENILLYKASKQLGVDKSEISAVKVLRKSIDARKKDIIFNYKVAVYIDEKVPEKSTYSFDYKDVSNAKEVHIIGFGPAGMYAALRCIELGYKPVILERGKNVQGRRRDIKAINRDHIVDEDSNYCFGEGGAGTYSDG
;
A
#
# COMPACT_ATOMS: atom_id res chain seq x y z
N MET A 1 -18.33 -20.72 -7.17
CA MET A 1 -16.98 -21.01 -7.71
C MET A 1 -16.20 -19.70 -7.86
N VAL A 2 -14.91 -19.66 -7.44
CA VAL A 2 -14.06 -18.48 -7.61
C VAL A 2 -13.00 -18.73 -8.69
N LYS A 3 -12.82 -17.77 -9.59
CA LYS A 3 -11.77 -17.85 -10.65
C LYS A 3 -10.92 -16.57 -10.64
N ASP A 4 -9.59 -16.76 -10.60
CA ASP A 4 -8.63 -15.68 -10.81
C ASP A 4 -8.37 -15.50 -12.29
N ILE A 5 -8.61 -14.30 -12.82
CA ILE A 5 -8.35 -13.96 -14.22
C ILE A 5 -7.60 -12.64 -14.37
N GLN A 6 -6.98 -12.45 -15.52
CA GLN A 6 -6.35 -11.19 -15.89
C GLN A 6 -7.19 -10.48 -16.95
N LEU A 7 -7.44 -9.20 -16.73
CA LEU A 7 -8.19 -8.34 -17.63
C LEU A 7 -7.32 -7.16 -18.08
N ARG A 8 -7.43 -6.79 -19.34
CA ARG A 8 -6.79 -5.61 -19.90
C ARG A 8 -7.84 -4.57 -20.22
N VAL A 9 -7.63 -3.36 -19.73
CA VAL A 9 -8.56 -2.24 -19.85
C VAL A 9 -7.80 -1.02 -20.35
N ASN A 10 -8.24 -0.38 -21.42
CA ASN A 10 -7.64 0.87 -21.86
C ASN A 10 -8.17 2.06 -21.05
N LEU A 11 -7.56 3.24 -21.23
CA LEU A 11 -7.87 4.45 -20.47
C LEU A 11 -9.34 4.91 -20.65
N ILE A 12 -9.94 4.69 -21.83
CA ILE A 12 -11.33 5.07 -22.11
C ILE A 12 -12.29 4.08 -21.46
N GLU A 13 -11.97 2.81 -21.54
CA GLU A 13 -12.78 1.73 -20.93
C GLU A 13 -12.77 1.81 -19.40
N GLU A 14 -11.64 2.20 -18.80
CA GLU A 14 -11.46 2.26 -17.33
C GLU A 14 -12.44 3.24 -16.67
N ARG A 15 -12.87 4.27 -17.41
CA ARG A 15 -13.87 5.23 -16.95
C ARG A 15 -15.31 4.70 -16.96
N LYS A 16 -15.54 3.54 -17.59
CA LYS A 16 -16.88 2.95 -17.70
C LYS A 16 -17.21 2.17 -16.44
N GLU A 17 -18.36 2.45 -15.88
CA GLU A 17 -18.91 1.69 -14.78
C GLU A 17 -19.05 0.20 -15.16
N ASN A 18 -18.76 -0.68 -14.22
CA ASN A 18 -18.87 -2.13 -14.39
C ASN A 18 -18.04 -2.76 -15.52
N ILE A 19 -17.00 -2.07 -16.02
CA ILE A 19 -16.17 -2.60 -17.13
C ILE A 19 -15.53 -3.94 -16.78
N LEU A 20 -15.06 -4.13 -15.52
CA LEU A 20 -14.45 -5.37 -15.08
C LEU A 20 -15.45 -6.52 -15.07
N LEU A 21 -16.66 -6.28 -14.61
CA LEU A 21 -17.76 -7.26 -14.66
C LEU A 21 -18.06 -7.68 -16.10
N TYR A 22 -18.20 -6.71 -17.01
CA TYR A 22 -18.45 -6.97 -18.42
C TYR A 22 -17.35 -7.80 -19.07
N LYS A 23 -16.07 -7.43 -18.83
CA LYS A 23 -14.93 -8.17 -19.40
C LYS A 23 -14.78 -9.56 -18.77
N ALA A 24 -15.05 -9.70 -17.47
CA ALA A 24 -15.03 -10.99 -16.79
C ALA A 24 -16.11 -11.94 -17.35
N SER A 25 -17.35 -11.46 -17.47
CA SER A 25 -18.45 -12.21 -18.08
C SER A 25 -18.08 -12.69 -19.50
N LYS A 26 -17.57 -11.80 -20.34
CA LYS A 26 -17.12 -12.16 -21.69
C LYS A 26 -16.00 -13.20 -21.72
N GLN A 27 -14.98 -13.01 -20.87
CA GLN A 27 -13.80 -13.89 -20.87
C GLN A 27 -14.12 -15.28 -20.32
N LEU A 28 -15.04 -15.38 -19.36
CA LEU A 28 -15.44 -16.63 -18.73
C LEU A 28 -16.59 -17.33 -19.44
N GLY A 29 -17.30 -16.63 -20.35
CA GLY A 29 -18.48 -17.17 -21.06
C GLY A 29 -19.67 -17.41 -20.14
N VAL A 30 -19.82 -16.60 -19.05
CA VAL A 30 -20.91 -16.70 -18.08
C VAL A 30 -21.78 -15.45 -18.16
N ASP A 31 -23.06 -15.54 -17.79
CA ASP A 31 -23.92 -14.38 -17.73
C ASP A 31 -23.50 -13.46 -16.58
N LYS A 32 -23.73 -12.14 -16.73
CA LYS A 32 -23.41 -11.18 -15.68
C LYS A 32 -24.20 -11.41 -14.38
N SER A 33 -25.40 -11.96 -14.50
CA SER A 33 -26.25 -12.27 -13.35
C SER A 33 -25.70 -13.42 -12.50
N GLU A 34 -24.89 -14.30 -13.09
CA GLU A 34 -24.21 -15.37 -12.38
C GLU A 34 -22.98 -14.90 -11.59
N ILE A 35 -22.47 -13.69 -11.91
CA ILE A 35 -21.31 -13.12 -11.24
C ILE A 35 -21.76 -12.33 -10.01
N SER A 36 -21.55 -12.91 -8.83
CA SER A 36 -21.89 -12.27 -7.54
C SER A 36 -20.99 -11.08 -7.23
N ALA A 37 -19.69 -11.15 -7.61
CA ALA A 37 -18.75 -10.04 -7.48
C ALA A 37 -17.47 -10.23 -8.31
N VAL A 38 -16.80 -9.10 -8.58
CA VAL A 38 -15.46 -9.04 -9.15
C VAL A 38 -14.58 -8.25 -8.18
N LYS A 39 -13.66 -8.93 -7.48
CA LYS A 39 -12.68 -8.29 -6.58
C LYS A 39 -11.36 -8.05 -7.27
N VAL A 40 -10.88 -6.81 -7.25
CA VAL A 40 -9.54 -6.48 -7.75
C VAL A 40 -8.50 -6.96 -6.75
N LEU A 41 -7.65 -7.89 -7.19
CA LEU A 41 -6.50 -8.40 -6.42
C LEU A 41 -5.24 -7.57 -6.67
N ARG A 42 -5.06 -7.12 -7.93
CA ARG A 42 -3.94 -6.28 -8.32
C ARG A 42 -4.33 -5.41 -9.51
N LYS A 43 -3.88 -4.15 -9.49
CA LYS A 43 -3.94 -3.22 -10.61
C LYS A 43 -2.51 -2.79 -10.95
N SER A 44 -2.13 -2.82 -12.20
CA SER A 44 -0.87 -2.26 -12.69
C SER A 44 -1.08 -1.48 -13.99
N ILE A 45 -0.23 -0.50 -14.23
CA ILE A 45 -0.31 0.38 -15.40
C ILE A 45 0.83 0.02 -16.36
N ASP A 46 0.51 -0.23 -17.60
CA ASP A 46 1.47 -0.37 -18.70
C ASP A 46 1.41 0.88 -19.57
N ALA A 47 2.37 1.78 -19.40
CA ALA A 47 2.53 3.03 -20.14
C ALA A 47 3.76 3.02 -21.07
N ARG A 48 4.30 1.85 -21.40
CA ARG A 48 5.47 1.71 -22.29
C ARG A 48 5.17 2.04 -23.74
N LYS A 49 3.91 2.03 -24.14
CA LYS A 49 3.43 2.38 -25.47
C LYS A 49 2.57 3.65 -25.41
N LYS A 50 2.25 4.22 -26.58
CA LYS A 50 1.37 5.38 -26.70
C LYS A 50 0.02 5.19 -25.98
N ASP A 51 -0.53 3.99 -26.04
CA ASP A 51 -1.78 3.66 -25.40
C ASP A 51 -1.53 3.09 -24.01
N ILE A 52 -2.05 3.76 -22.99
CA ILE A 52 -1.97 3.32 -21.60
C ILE A 52 -2.96 2.17 -21.39
N ILE A 53 -2.45 1.06 -20.85
CA ILE A 53 -3.25 -0.13 -20.54
C ILE A 53 -3.19 -0.40 -19.03
N PHE A 54 -4.35 -0.59 -18.43
CA PHE A 54 -4.47 -1.10 -17.08
C PHE A 54 -4.59 -2.63 -17.12
N ASN A 55 -3.69 -3.30 -16.42
CA ASN A 55 -3.74 -4.74 -16.24
C ASN A 55 -4.32 -5.02 -14.84
N TYR A 56 -5.44 -5.69 -14.81
CA TYR A 56 -6.12 -6.11 -13.58
C TYR A 56 -5.96 -7.61 -13.39
N LYS A 57 -5.53 -8.04 -12.20
CA LYS A 57 -5.77 -9.39 -11.72
C LYS A 57 -7.01 -9.31 -10.83
N VAL A 58 -8.04 -10.09 -11.14
CA VAL A 58 -9.31 -10.07 -10.43
C VAL A 58 -9.72 -11.48 -10.01
N ALA A 59 -10.35 -11.59 -8.83
CA ALA A 59 -11.09 -12.78 -8.41
C ALA A 59 -12.57 -12.59 -8.78
N VAL A 60 -13.11 -13.50 -9.57
CA VAL A 60 -14.51 -13.50 -10.03
C VAL A 60 -15.27 -14.56 -9.25
N TYR A 61 -16.29 -14.13 -8.51
CA TYR A 61 -17.18 -14.99 -7.74
C TYR A 61 -18.42 -15.30 -8.57
N ILE A 62 -18.63 -16.59 -8.91
CA ILE A 62 -19.74 -17.08 -9.74
C ILE A 62 -20.62 -17.93 -8.84
N ASP A 63 -21.88 -17.52 -8.65
CA ASP A 63 -22.86 -18.17 -7.77
C ASP A 63 -22.28 -18.51 -6.39
N GLU A 64 -21.42 -17.64 -5.87
CA GLU A 64 -20.73 -17.86 -4.62
C GLU A 64 -20.77 -16.62 -3.73
N LYS A 65 -20.94 -16.85 -2.40
CA LYS A 65 -20.94 -15.78 -1.41
C LYS A 65 -19.56 -15.13 -1.33
N VAL A 66 -19.52 -13.82 -1.49
CA VAL A 66 -18.30 -13.05 -1.36
C VAL A 66 -17.87 -13.01 0.11
N PRO A 67 -16.64 -13.44 0.47
CA PRO A 67 -16.18 -13.31 1.85
C PRO A 67 -16.14 -11.84 2.25
N GLU A 68 -16.66 -11.55 3.43
CA GLU A 68 -16.58 -10.20 4.01
C GLU A 68 -15.12 -9.78 4.16
N LYS A 69 -14.85 -8.52 3.83
CA LYS A 69 -13.52 -7.97 4.04
C LYS A 69 -13.29 -7.89 5.54
N SER A 70 -12.36 -8.69 6.08
CA SER A 70 -11.97 -8.53 7.49
C SER A 70 -11.40 -7.12 7.67
N THR A 71 -12.11 -6.28 8.37
CA THR A 71 -11.61 -4.98 8.82
C THR A 71 -10.79 -5.23 10.08
N TYR A 72 -9.49 -5.00 9.99
CA TYR A 72 -8.68 -4.98 11.20
C TYR A 72 -9.04 -3.72 11.99
N SER A 73 -9.59 -3.89 13.18
CA SER A 73 -9.73 -2.81 14.16
C SER A 73 -8.51 -2.83 15.06
N PHE A 74 -7.85 -1.70 15.19
CA PHE A 74 -6.74 -1.53 16.13
C PHE A 74 -7.30 -0.82 17.36
N ASP A 75 -7.27 -1.49 18.51
CA ASP A 75 -7.65 -0.92 19.80
C ASP A 75 -6.38 -0.41 20.52
N TYR A 76 -5.96 0.80 20.15
CA TYR A 76 -4.82 1.43 20.79
C TYR A 76 -5.25 2.14 22.08
N LYS A 77 -4.55 1.81 23.18
CA LYS A 77 -4.74 2.46 24.48
C LYS A 77 -4.21 3.88 24.48
N ASP A 78 -4.83 4.75 25.28
CA ASP A 78 -4.20 6.02 25.62
C ASP A 78 -3.01 5.78 26.56
N VAL A 79 -1.83 6.09 26.07
CA VAL A 79 -0.56 5.86 26.78
C VAL A 79 0.11 7.18 27.18
N SER A 80 -0.60 8.31 27.12
CA SER A 80 -0.04 9.65 27.36
C SER A 80 0.69 9.76 28.70
N ASN A 81 0.18 9.08 29.74
CA ASN A 81 0.72 9.06 31.10
C ASN A 81 1.38 7.72 31.49
N ALA A 82 1.63 6.86 30.53
CA ALA A 82 2.21 5.54 30.76
C ALA A 82 3.75 5.62 30.91
N LYS A 83 4.35 4.51 31.38
CA LYS A 83 5.79 4.37 31.47
C LYS A 83 6.42 4.47 30.08
N GLU A 84 7.43 5.30 29.94
CA GLU A 84 8.14 5.54 28.69
C GLU A 84 9.07 4.38 28.32
N VAL A 85 9.09 4.09 27.00
CA VAL A 85 10.05 3.17 26.38
C VAL A 85 10.73 3.92 25.24
N HIS A 86 12.03 4.10 25.34
CA HIS A 86 12.83 4.78 24.33
C HIS A 86 13.18 3.81 23.19
N ILE A 87 12.89 4.25 21.95
CA ILE A 87 13.16 3.49 20.72
C ILE A 87 14.14 4.31 19.89
N ILE A 88 15.28 3.71 19.57
CA ILE A 88 16.32 4.35 18.77
C ILE A 88 16.10 4.00 17.30
N GLY A 89 15.81 5.02 16.49
CA GLY A 89 15.52 4.92 15.06
C GLY A 89 14.03 4.79 14.73
N PHE A 90 13.59 5.52 13.72
CA PHE A 90 12.20 5.51 13.22
C PHE A 90 12.08 4.90 11.82
N GLY A 91 12.84 3.83 11.58
CA GLY A 91 12.65 2.96 10.45
C GLY A 91 11.49 1.97 10.67
N PRO A 92 11.23 1.02 9.75
CA PRO A 92 10.14 0.05 9.87
C PRO A 92 10.12 -0.69 11.20
N ALA A 93 11.28 -1.14 11.68
CA ALA A 93 11.38 -1.84 12.97
C ALA A 93 10.97 -0.95 14.15
N GLY A 94 11.46 0.31 14.18
CA GLY A 94 11.09 1.28 15.23
C GLY A 94 9.61 1.64 15.21
N MET A 95 9.01 1.77 14.04
CA MET A 95 7.58 2.02 13.89
C MET A 95 6.74 0.87 14.46
N TYR A 96 7.04 -0.37 14.08
CA TYR A 96 6.33 -1.54 14.63
C TYR A 96 6.56 -1.73 16.12
N ALA A 97 7.78 -1.46 16.62
CA ALA A 97 8.07 -1.48 18.04
C ALA A 97 7.24 -0.43 18.81
N ALA A 98 7.08 0.78 18.25
CA ALA A 98 6.25 1.83 18.84
C ALA A 98 4.78 1.42 18.92
N LEU A 99 4.22 0.88 17.84
CA LEU A 99 2.85 0.37 17.83
C LEU A 99 2.68 -0.74 18.88
N ARG A 100 3.64 -1.65 18.98
CA ARG A 100 3.60 -2.72 19.97
C ARG A 100 3.69 -2.20 21.41
N CYS A 101 4.48 -1.16 21.65
CA CYS A 101 4.52 -0.49 22.96
C CYS A 101 3.12 0.06 23.33
N ILE A 102 2.43 0.71 22.41
CA ILE A 102 1.07 1.25 22.65
C ILE A 102 0.09 0.12 22.98
N GLU A 103 0.11 -0.97 22.23
CA GLU A 103 -0.73 -2.15 22.50
C GLU A 103 -0.49 -2.72 23.90
N LEU A 104 0.76 -2.73 24.36
CA LEU A 104 1.15 -3.19 25.69
C LEU A 104 0.90 -2.17 26.80
N GLY A 105 0.49 -0.94 26.46
CA GLY A 105 0.22 0.12 27.42
C GLY A 105 1.45 0.89 27.85
N TYR A 106 2.51 0.94 27.03
CA TYR A 106 3.68 1.77 27.22
C TYR A 106 3.66 2.98 26.30
N LYS A 107 4.23 4.10 26.73
CA LYS A 107 4.43 5.31 25.94
C LYS A 107 5.73 5.22 25.13
N PRO A 108 5.70 5.04 23.82
CA PRO A 108 6.93 5.06 23.02
C PRO A 108 7.45 6.48 22.88
N VAL A 109 8.75 6.65 23.08
CA VAL A 109 9.51 7.86 22.79
C VAL A 109 10.55 7.51 21.75
N ILE A 110 10.39 8.06 20.56
CA ILE A 110 11.23 7.68 19.42
C ILE A 110 12.30 8.75 19.20
N LEU A 111 13.55 8.31 19.11
CA LEU A 111 14.70 9.14 18.79
C LEU A 111 15.16 8.78 17.39
N GLU A 112 14.91 9.68 16.44
CA GLU A 112 15.35 9.53 15.06
C GLU A 112 16.47 10.52 14.74
N ARG A 113 17.54 10.01 14.17
CA ARG A 113 18.73 10.75 13.82
C ARG A 113 18.50 11.71 12.64
N GLY A 114 17.78 11.24 11.65
CA GLY A 114 17.58 11.96 10.41
C GLY A 114 16.35 12.87 10.43
N LYS A 115 16.12 13.52 9.31
CA LYS A 115 15.02 14.47 9.13
C LYS A 115 13.68 13.76 8.95
N ASN A 116 12.60 14.51 9.08
CA ASN A 116 11.26 14.05 8.74
C ASN A 116 11.14 13.78 7.22
N VAL A 117 10.08 13.10 6.79
CA VAL A 117 9.85 12.70 5.39
C VAL A 117 9.97 13.88 4.42
N GLN A 118 9.44 15.06 4.77
CA GLN A 118 9.51 16.24 3.90
C GLN A 118 10.94 16.78 3.75
N GLY A 119 11.71 16.80 4.83
CA GLY A 119 13.11 17.20 4.83
C GLY A 119 13.97 16.22 4.01
N ARG A 120 13.83 14.91 4.28
CA ARG A 120 14.54 13.84 3.55
C ARG A 120 14.32 13.90 2.04
N ARG A 121 13.14 14.27 1.58
CA ARG A 121 12.85 14.38 0.14
C ARG A 121 13.80 15.33 -0.59
N ARG A 122 14.24 16.39 0.09
CA ARG A 122 15.22 17.35 -0.46
C ARG A 122 16.62 16.74 -0.51
N ASP A 123 17.01 16.03 0.55
CA ASP A 123 18.33 15.40 0.65
C ASP A 123 18.48 14.27 -0.38
N ILE A 124 17.44 13.44 -0.55
CA ILE A 124 17.40 12.41 -1.58
C ILE A 124 17.45 13.00 -3.00
N LYS A 125 16.79 14.15 -3.23
CA LYS A 125 16.92 14.87 -4.49
C LYS A 125 18.35 15.32 -4.73
N ALA A 126 19.06 15.81 -3.70
CA ALA A 126 20.46 16.20 -3.79
C ALA A 126 21.38 15.00 -4.12
N ILE A 127 21.12 13.82 -3.54
CA ILE A 127 21.84 12.58 -3.89
C ILE A 127 21.69 12.28 -5.38
N ASN A 128 20.45 12.31 -5.90
CA ASN A 128 20.18 11.90 -7.29
C ASN A 128 20.65 12.91 -8.33
N ARG A 129 20.65 14.20 -8.01
CA ARG A 129 20.97 15.28 -8.93
C ARG A 129 22.42 15.76 -8.82
N ASP A 130 22.85 15.96 -7.56
CA ASP A 130 24.09 16.68 -7.26
C ASP A 130 25.15 15.72 -6.67
N HIS A 131 24.82 14.45 -6.46
CA HIS A 131 25.66 13.40 -5.83
C HIS A 131 26.15 13.77 -4.42
N ILE A 132 25.37 14.59 -3.69
CA ILE A 132 25.66 15.01 -2.33
C ILE A 132 24.86 14.14 -1.37
N VAL A 133 25.54 13.46 -0.44
CA VAL A 133 24.94 12.60 0.59
C VAL A 133 25.02 13.33 1.93
N ASP A 134 23.84 13.57 2.55
CA ASP A 134 23.76 13.99 3.95
C ASP A 134 23.91 12.75 4.83
N GLU A 135 24.90 12.74 5.75
CA GLU A 135 25.22 11.57 6.59
C GLU A 135 24.09 11.19 7.52
N ASP A 136 23.28 12.15 7.94
CA ASP A 136 22.18 11.97 8.89
C ASP A 136 20.81 11.87 8.23
N SER A 137 20.70 12.20 6.93
CA SER A 137 19.43 12.24 6.21
C SER A 137 19.59 11.78 4.76
N ASN A 138 19.29 10.52 4.49
CA ASN A 138 19.47 9.89 3.19
C ASN A 138 18.47 8.73 2.98
N TYR A 139 18.73 7.78 2.08
CA TYR A 139 17.87 6.62 1.87
C TYR A 139 17.76 5.70 3.09
N CYS A 140 18.77 5.64 3.96
CA CYS A 140 18.80 4.76 5.12
C CYS A 140 18.33 5.45 6.40
N PHE A 141 18.67 6.74 6.58
CA PHE A 141 18.44 7.50 7.81
C PHE A 141 17.35 8.56 7.62
N GLY A 142 16.55 8.73 8.68
CA GLY A 142 15.42 9.63 8.76
C GLY A 142 14.10 8.89 8.90
N GLU A 143 13.03 9.65 9.13
CA GLU A 143 11.68 9.16 9.37
C GLU A 143 11.23 8.16 8.31
N GLY A 144 10.82 6.95 8.75
CA GLY A 144 10.40 5.86 7.89
C GLY A 144 11.53 4.99 7.34
N GLY A 145 12.81 5.39 7.52
CA GLY A 145 13.98 4.65 7.04
C GLY A 145 13.92 4.39 5.54
N ALA A 146 14.48 3.25 5.10
CA ALA A 146 14.47 2.83 3.70
C ALA A 146 13.05 2.53 3.16
N GLY A 147 12.07 2.23 4.04
CA GLY A 147 10.69 1.94 3.66
C GLY A 147 9.93 3.12 3.06
N THR A 148 10.27 4.36 3.44
CA THR A 148 9.54 5.56 3.01
C THR A 148 9.54 5.77 1.49
N TYR A 149 10.59 5.38 0.80
CA TYR A 149 10.79 5.60 -0.64
C TYR A 149 10.90 4.28 -1.41
N SER A 150 10.43 3.19 -0.83
CA SER A 150 10.22 1.93 -1.53
C SER A 150 8.86 1.92 -2.24
N ASP A 151 8.57 0.88 -2.98
CA ASP A 151 7.30 0.73 -3.71
C ASP A 151 6.07 0.49 -2.81
N GLY A 152 6.15 0.80 -1.55
CA GLY A 152 5.06 0.80 -0.56
C GLY A 152 4.90 -0.49 0.16
#